data_54cd144fe15139a733685fc1ed77b616
#
_entry.id   54cd144fe15139a733685fc1ed77b616
#
_cell.length_a   1.000
_cell.length_b   1.000
_cell.length_c   1.000
_cell.angle_alpha   90.00
_cell.angle_beta   90.00
_cell.angle_gamma   90.00
#
_symmetry.space_group_name_H-M   'P 1'
#
loop_
_entity.id
_entity.type
_entity.pdbx_description
1 polymer ?
#
loop_
_entity_poly.entity_id
_entity_poly.type
_entity_poly.pdbx_seq_one_letter_code
_entity_poly.pdbx_strand_id
1 'polypeptide(L)'
;PMGSPVAYLHLDLLTKLVHDLRDTKTRLFVIIGAASLKLPDGQRLLDQLLAMPDHDQWIGVPLNQTYEYEFLQMIDNVDWVAVSPSRNFGPGPTNGYVMGTDQVMVDAKGKSELSNGNMALAILDEIEAPKHRRQRFTVRNQEVDE
;
A
#
# COMPACT_ATOMS: atom_id res chain seq x y z
N PRO A 1 -3.55 -9.50 13.00
CA PRO A 1 -2.13 -9.67 13.35
C PRO A 1 -1.31 -10.05 12.12
N MET A 2 -0.10 -9.49 11.95
CA MET A 2 0.75 -9.72 10.77
C MET A 2 1.22 -11.16 10.61
N GLY A 3 1.27 -11.93 11.69
CA GLY A 3 1.57 -13.37 11.69
C GLY A 3 0.34 -14.28 11.63
N SER A 4 -0.81 -13.77 11.18
CA SER A 4 -2.03 -14.58 11.12
C SER A 4 -1.87 -15.77 10.18
N PRO A 5 -2.26 -16.99 10.62
CA PRO A 5 -2.25 -18.18 9.76
C PRO A 5 -3.26 -18.08 8.59
N VAL A 6 -4.13 -17.10 8.61
CA VAL A 6 -5.11 -16.80 7.55
C VAL A 6 -4.72 -15.57 6.71
N ALA A 7 -3.45 -15.15 6.75
CA ALA A 7 -2.97 -13.99 5.97
C ALA A 7 -3.20 -14.15 4.46
N TYR A 8 -3.25 -15.37 3.92
CA TYR A 8 -3.57 -15.65 2.53
C TYR A 8 -4.97 -15.13 2.11
N LEU A 9 -5.87 -14.87 3.05
CA LEU A 9 -7.20 -14.32 2.75
C LEU A 9 -7.13 -12.92 2.13
N HIS A 10 -6.04 -12.19 2.30
CA HIS A 10 -5.81 -10.94 1.58
C HIS A 10 -5.83 -11.19 0.07
N LEU A 11 -4.98 -12.08 -0.40
CA LEU A 11 -4.92 -12.40 -1.84
C LEU A 11 -6.18 -13.13 -2.32
N ASP A 12 -6.73 -14.05 -1.53
CA ASP A 12 -7.97 -14.77 -1.86
C ASP A 12 -9.15 -13.81 -2.10
N LEU A 13 -9.34 -12.84 -1.21
CA LEU A 13 -10.38 -11.83 -1.37
C LEU A 13 -10.15 -11.00 -2.62
N LEU A 14 -8.92 -10.53 -2.83
CA LEU A 14 -8.59 -9.69 -3.99
C LEU A 14 -8.87 -10.42 -5.30
N THR A 15 -8.48 -11.68 -5.42
CA THR A 15 -8.74 -12.46 -6.64
C THR A 15 -10.23 -12.60 -6.94
N LYS A 16 -11.06 -12.77 -5.91
CA LYS A 16 -12.52 -12.82 -6.03
C LYS A 16 -13.10 -11.48 -6.47
N LEU A 17 -12.67 -10.38 -5.85
CA LEU A 17 -13.10 -9.03 -6.23
C LEU A 17 -12.72 -8.70 -7.69
N VAL A 18 -11.52 -9.02 -8.10
CA VAL A 18 -11.08 -8.84 -9.49
C VAL A 18 -11.93 -9.70 -10.44
N HIS A 19 -12.23 -10.94 -10.07
CA HIS A 19 -13.11 -11.79 -10.88
C HIS A 19 -14.49 -11.15 -11.10
N ASP A 20 -15.08 -10.59 -10.04
CA ASP A 20 -16.44 -10.03 -10.11
C ASP A 20 -16.50 -8.65 -10.78
N LEU A 21 -15.40 -7.88 -10.72
CA LEU A 21 -15.33 -6.53 -11.27
C LEU A 21 -14.80 -6.43 -12.69
N ARG A 22 -14.39 -7.56 -13.31
CA ARG A 22 -13.87 -7.58 -14.68
C ARG A 22 -14.87 -6.96 -15.66
N ASP A 23 -14.34 -6.11 -16.54
CA ASP A 23 -15.11 -5.45 -17.62
C ASP A 23 -16.26 -4.55 -17.09
N THR A 24 -16.21 -4.17 -15.82
CA THR A 24 -17.14 -3.18 -15.24
C THR A 24 -16.50 -1.79 -15.19
N LYS A 25 -17.31 -0.77 -14.88
CA LYS A 25 -16.85 0.61 -14.67
C LYS A 25 -16.50 0.91 -13.20
N THR A 26 -16.60 -0.08 -12.32
CA THR A 26 -16.33 0.10 -10.89
C THR A 26 -14.84 0.23 -10.64
N ARG A 27 -14.44 1.27 -9.94
CA ARG A 27 -13.06 1.43 -9.47
C ARG A 27 -12.83 0.63 -8.20
N LEU A 28 -11.72 -0.08 -8.15
CA LEU A 28 -11.30 -0.87 -7.00
C LEU A 28 -10.09 -0.22 -6.33
N PHE A 29 -10.22 0.22 -5.09
CA PHE A 29 -9.10 0.68 -4.27
C PHE A 29 -8.63 -0.45 -3.37
N VAL A 30 -7.33 -0.76 -3.43
CA VAL A 30 -6.72 -1.83 -2.63
C VAL A 30 -5.59 -1.25 -1.79
N ILE A 31 -5.72 -1.32 -0.47
CA ILE A 31 -4.65 -0.92 0.44
C ILE A 31 -3.74 -2.12 0.65
N ILE A 32 -2.52 -2.02 0.13
CA ILE A 32 -1.52 -3.10 0.06
C ILE A 32 -0.30 -2.76 0.88
N GLY A 33 -0.20 -2.60 2.04
CA GLY A 33 1.00 -2.35 2.86
C GLY A 33 2.24 -1.76 2.13
N ALA A 34 3.30 -1.57 2.87
CA ALA A 34 4.53 -0.95 2.37
C ALA A 34 5.56 -1.96 1.82
N ALA A 35 5.40 -3.25 2.06
CA ALA A 35 6.45 -4.25 1.84
C ALA A 35 6.91 -4.37 0.37
N SER A 36 6.03 -4.09 -0.60
CA SER A 36 6.34 -4.11 -2.03
C SER A 36 7.00 -2.82 -2.54
N LEU A 37 7.11 -1.77 -1.72
CA LEU A 37 7.81 -0.54 -2.08
C LEU A 37 9.31 -0.77 -2.19
N LYS A 38 9.96 0.00 -3.06
CA LYS A 38 11.40 -0.05 -3.28
C LYS A 38 12.15 0.84 -2.29
N LEU A 39 13.30 0.38 -1.89
CA LEU A 39 14.31 1.13 -1.16
C LEU A 39 15.20 1.91 -2.15
N PRO A 40 16.01 2.89 -1.67
CA PRO A 40 16.90 3.67 -2.53
C PRO A 40 17.92 2.83 -3.34
N ASP A 41 18.30 1.66 -2.84
CA ASP A 41 19.19 0.69 -3.52
C ASP A 41 18.48 -0.19 -4.56
N GLY A 42 17.16 -0.02 -4.74
CA GLY A 42 16.33 -0.78 -5.67
C GLY A 42 15.79 -2.10 -5.13
N GLN A 43 16.20 -2.54 -3.94
CA GLN A 43 15.61 -3.71 -3.28
C GLN A 43 14.19 -3.37 -2.82
N ARG A 44 13.35 -4.40 -2.68
CA ARG A 44 12.03 -4.22 -2.04
C ARG A 44 12.19 -4.13 -0.53
N LEU A 45 11.34 -3.36 0.12
CA LEU A 45 11.27 -3.37 1.57
C LEU A 45 11.03 -4.80 2.11
N LEU A 46 10.27 -5.63 1.39
CA LEU A 46 10.03 -7.04 1.74
C LEU A 46 11.35 -7.81 1.91
N ASP A 47 12.33 -7.59 1.04
CA ASP A 47 13.61 -8.32 1.11
C ASP A 47 14.36 -7.97 2.41
N GLN A 48 14.30 -6.71 2.84
CA GLN A 48 14.82 -6.27 4.13
C GLN A 48 14.05 -6.90 5.31
N LEU A 49 12.73 -6.98 5.21
CA LEU A 49 11.88 -7.58 6.24
C LEU A 49 12.13 -9.07 6.39
N LEU A 50 12.33 -9.79 5.29
CA LEU A 50 12.65 -11.22 5.29
C LEU A 50 14.05 -11.53 5.88
N ALA A 51 14.96 -10.57 5.89
CA ALA A 51 16.27 -10.69 6.51
C ALA A 51 16.26 -10.47 8.03
N MET A 52 15.13 -9.99 8.59
CA MET A 52 15.02 -9.74 10.02
C MET A 52 14.87 -11.06 10.80
N PRO A 53 15.43 -11.15 12.02
CA PRO A 53 15.18 -12.29 12.89
C PRO A 53 13.68 -12.40 13.20
N ASP A 54 13.21 -13.62 13.38
CA ASP A 54 11.82 -13.95 13.74
C ASP A 54 10.76 -13.43 12.76
N HIS A 55 11.12 -13.11 11.50
CA HIS A 55 10.19 -12.61 10.48
C HIS A 55 9.05 -13.60 10.20
N ASP A 56 9.27 -14.88 10.33
CA ASP A 56 8.28 -15.94 10.15
C ASP A 56 7.08 -15.80 11.08
N GLN A 57 7.24 -15.15 12.22
CA GLN A 57 6.14 -14.90 13.17
C GLN A 57 5.16 -13.81 12.73
N TRP A 58 5.56 -12.92 11.81
CA TRP A 58 4.77 -11.74 11.46
C TRP A 58 4.72 -11.39 9.96
N ILE A 59 5.55 -12.02 9.13
CA ILE A 59 5.69 -11.68 7.71
C ILE A 59 4.45 -12.02 6.87
N GLY A 60 3.54 -12.84 7.36
CA GLY A 60 2.42 -13.38 6.58
C GLY A 60 1.60 -12.31 5.86
N VAL A 61 1.20 -11.24 6.55
CA VAL A 61 0.42 -10.16 5.92
C VAL A 61 1.26 -9.34 4.95
N PRO A 62 2.46 -8.81 5.30
CA PRO A 62 3.31 -8.11 4.34
C PRO A 62 3.61 -8.91 3.07
N LEU A 63 3.84 -10.22 3.21
CA LEU A 63 4.11 -11.12 2.09
C LEU A 63 2.88 -11.25 1.17
N ASN A 64 1.70 -11.55 1.73
CA ASN A 64 0.48 -11.67 0.93
C ASN A 64 0.06 -10.35 0.28
N GLN A 65 0.25 -9.22 0.95
CA GLN A 65 0.00 -7.90 0.34
C GLN A 65 0.98 -7.58 -0.80
N THR A 66 2.20 -8.11 -0.75
CA THR A 66 3.12 -8.03 -1.89
C THR A 66 2.61 -8.86 -3.07
N TYR A 67 2.09 -10.07 -2.81
CA TYR A 67 1.45 -10.89 -3.84
C TYR A 67 0.19 -10.23 -4.42
N GLU A 68 -0.59 -9.51 -3.62
CA GLU A 68 -1.71 -8.71 -4.13
C GLU A 68 -1.24 -7.69 -5.17
N TYR A 69 -0.14 -6.98 -4.91
CA TYR A 69 0.40 -6.02 -5.87
C TYR A 69 0.93 -6.70 -7.14
N GLU A 70 1.66 -7.78 -7.01
CA GLU A 70 2.14 -8.56 -8.16
C GLU A 70 0.97 -9.08 -9.03
N PHE A 71 -0.10 -9.55 -8.38
CA PHE A 71 -1.32 -9.99 -9.06
C PHE A 71 -2.00 -8.83 -9.79
N LEU A 72 -2.19 -7.69 -9.15
CA LEU A 72 -2.81 -6.51 -9.76
C LEU A 72 -2.08 -6.03 -11.02
N GLN A 73 -0.76 -6.12 -11.06
CA GLN A 73 0.04 -5.73 -12.22
C GLN A 73 -0.24 -6.55 -13.48
N MET A 74 -0.82 -7.75 -13.34
CA MET A 74 -1.25 -8.60 -14.45
C MET A 74 -2.68 -8.31 -14.93
N ILE A 75 -3.42 -7.45 -14.22
CA ILE A 75 -4.85 -7.20 -14.46
C ILE A 75 -5.03 -5.93 -15.27
N ASP A 76 -5.62 -6.05 -16.46
CA ASP A 76 -5.85 -4.96 -17.41
C ASP A 76 -7.34 -4.64 -17.63
N ASN A 77 -8.25 -5.46 -17.15
CA ASN A 77 -9.70 -5.33 -17.33
C ASN A 77 -10.48 -5.00 -16.05
N VAL A 78 -9.80 -4.52 -15.02
CA VAL A 78 -10.38 -3.89 -13.83
C VAL A 78 -9.72 -2.53 -13.63
N ASP A 79 -10.50 -1.52 -13.30
CA ASP A 79 -9.98 -0.18 -12.96
C ASP A 79 -9.52 -0.17 -11.50
N TRP A 80 -8.34 -0.71 -11.24
CA TRP A 80 -7.77 -0.80 -9.90
C TRP A 80 -6.80 0.34 -9.60
N VAL A 81 -6.75 0.71 -8.33
CA VAL A 81 -5.74 1.60 -7.74
C VAL A 81 -5.22 0.94 -6.47
N ALA A 82 -3.92 0.72 -6.40
CA ALA A 82 -3.27 0.22 -5.20
C ALA A 82 -2.69 1.39 -4.39
N VAL A 83 -2.85 1.34 -3.08
CA VAL A 83 -2.36 2.36 -2.17
C VAL A 83 -1.45 1.71 -1.14
N SER A 84 -0.18 2.11 -1.13
CA SER A 84 0.80 1.69 -0.13
C SER A 84 0.97 2.79 0.92
N PRO A 85 0.76 2.50 2.20
CA PRO A 85 1.12 3.43 3.27
C PRO A 85 2.64 3.54 3.42
N SER A 86 3.07 4.51 4.20
CA SER A 86 4.43 4.55 4.76
C SER A 86 4.70 3.36 5.69
N ARG A 87 5.96 3.14 6.05
CA ARG A 87 6.39 2.01 6.90
C ARG A 87 5.65 1.98 8.24
N ASN A 88 5.46 3.14 8.85
CA ASN A 88 4.71 3.30 10.09
C ASN A 88 3.34 3.88 9.75
N PHE A 89 2.32 3.04 9.84
CA PHE A 89 0.93 3.39 9.53
C PHE A 89 0.05 3.14 10.75
N GLY A 90 -0.72 4.14 11.15
CA GLY A 90 -1.57 4.01 12.32
C GLY A 90 -2.50 5.20 12.57
N PRO A 91 -3.15 5.24 13.74
CA PRO A 91 -4.05 6.33 14.11
C PRO A 91 -3.36 7.69 14.08
N GLY A 92 -4.07 8.72 13.62
CA GLY A 92 -3.54 10.08 13.61
C GLY A 92 -4.42 11.05 12.83
N PRO A 93 -4.02 12.34 12.81
CA PRO A 93 -4.84 13.41 12.26
C PRO A 93 -4.92 13.40 10.74
N THR A 94 -5.89 14.18 10.24
CA THR A 94 -6.00 14.59 8.84
C THR A 94 -5.46 16.01 8.73
N ASN A 95 -4.18 16.15 8.38
CA ASN A 95 -3.48 17.45 8.36
C ASN A 95 -2.62 17.67 7.11
N GLY A 96 -2.72 16.77 6.13
CA GLY A 96 -2.03 16.86 4.86
C GLY A 96 -1.05 15.70 4.62
N TYR A 97 -0.83 15.42 3.35
CA TYR A 97 0.00 14.30 2.91
C TYR A 97 0.89 14.69 1.72
N VAL A 98 1.92 13.89 1.50
CA VAL A 98 2.76 13.91 0.30
C VAL A 98 2.62 12.57 -0.40
N MET A 99 2.43 12.62 -1.72
CA MET A 99 2.26 11.43 -2.56
C MET A 99 3.55 11.09 -3.30
N GLY A 100 3.81 9.80 -3.42
CA GLY A 100 4.87 9.22 -4.25
C GLY A 100 4.34 8.04 -5.06
N THR A 101 5.23 7.32 -5.70
CA THR A 101 4.86 6.18 -6.57
C THR A 101 5.27 4.83 -5.97
N ASP A 102 6.52 4.41 -6.18
CA ASP A 102 6.98 3.05 -5.89
C ASP A 102 8.06 2.97 -4.81
N GLN A 103 8.55 4.10 -4.31
CA GLN A 103 9.63 4.12 -3.34
C GLN A 103 9.11 4.40 -1.92
N VAL A 104 9.74 3.79 -0.93
CA VAL A 104 9.55 4.17 0.46
C VAL A 104 9.88 5.65 0.61
N MET A 105 8.91 6.40 1.12
CA MET A 105 9.07 7.85 1.35
C MET A 105 9.47 8.10 2.81
N VAL A 106 10.39 9.03 2.99
CA VAL A 106 10.80 9.54 4.30
C VAL A 106 10.69 11.06 4.34
N ASP A 107 10.50 11.62 5.51
CA ASP A 107 10.55 13.06 5.75
C ASP A 107 12.01 13.55 5.89
N ALA A 108 12.21 14.83 6.10
CA ALA A 108 13.54 15.44 6.31
C ALA A 108 14.28 14.88 7.55
N LYS A 109 13.56 14.30 8.49
CA LYS A 109 14.10 13.64 9.70
C LYS A 109 14.34 12.13 9.50
N GLY A 110 14.12 11.61 8.27
CA GLY A 110 14.28 10.19 7.92
C GLY A 110 13.14 9.29 8.39
N LYS A 111 11.98 9.83 8.79
CA LYS A 111 10.83 9.07 9.24
C LYS A 111 9.88 8.76 8.09
N SER A 112 9.37 7.54 8.07
CA SER A 112 8.36 7.07 7.12
C SER A 112 7.06 6.82 7.87
N GLU A 113 6.21 7.83 7.97
CA GLU A 113 5.00 7.80 8.79
C GLU A 113 3.77 8.24 7.99
N LEU A 114 2.64 7.60 8.25
CA LEU A 114 1.35 7.95 7.69
C LEU A 114 0.24 7.73 8.72
N SER A 115 -0.59 8.75 8.92
CA SER A 115 -1.82 8.61 9.69
C SER A 115 -2.96 8.03 8.83
N ASN A 116 -3.87 7.30 9.47
CA ASN A 116 -5.08 6.82 8.80
C ASN A 116 -5.96 7.98 8.29
N GLY A 117 -5.95 9.13 8.97
CA GLY A 117 -6.64 10.34 8.51
C GLY A 117 -6.07 10.85 7.19
N ASN A 118 -4.75 10.94 7.04
CA ASN A 118 -4.11 11.37 5.80
C ASN A 118 -4.24 10.32 4.68
N MET A 119 -4.24 9.01 5.01
CA MET A 119 -4.56 7.96 4.05
C MET A 119 -5.96 8.13 3.48
N ALA A 120 -6.96 8.35 4.35
CA ALA A 120 -8.33 8.56 3.92
C ALA A 120 -8.46 9.81 3.03
N LEU A 121 -7.79 10.89 3.39
CA LEU A 121 -7.77 12.12 2.57
C LEU A 121 -7.19 11.86 1.18
N ALA A 122 -6.06 11.16 1.08
CA ALA A 122 -5.43 10.84 -0.20
C ALA A 122 -6.34 9.97 -1.10
N ILE A 123 -7.05 9.02 -0.51
CA ILE A 123 -7.99 8.17 -1.25
C ILE A 123 -9.21 8.98 -1.71
N LEU A 124 -9.76 9.85 -0.87
CA LEU A 124 -10.90 10.72 -1.25
C LEU A 124 -10.50 11.68 -2.38
N ASP A 125 -9.34 12.31 -2.30
CA ASP A 125 -8.84 13.19 -3.36
C ASP A 125 -8.67 12.44 -4.69
N GLU A 126 -8.21 11.19 -4.66
CA GLU A 126 -8.09 10.34 -5.85
C GLU A 126 -9.46 9.90 -6.40
N ILE A 127 -10.46 9.71 -5.54
CA ILE A 127 -11.84 9.44 -5.97
C ILE A 127 -12.45 10.67 -6.66
N GLU A 128 -12.28 11.84 -6.08
CA GLU A 128 -12.85 13.10 -6.60
C GLU A 128 -12.13 13.61 -7.84
N ALA A 129 -10.80 13.46 -7.89
CA ALA A 129 -9.97 13.90 -9.00
C ALA A 129 -8.99 12.78 -9.43
N PRO A 130 -9.47 11.79 -10.21
CA PRO A 130 -8.70 10.61 -10.59
C PRO A 130 -7.41 10.95 -11.35
N LYS A 131 -6.27 10.48 -10.85
CA LYS A 131 -4.94 10.62 -11.46
C LYS A 131 -4.28 9.28 -11.75
N HIS A 132 -4.73 8.21 -11.10
CA HIS A 132 -4.15 6.88 -11.19
C HIS A 132 -5.16 5.89 -11.76
N ARG A 133 -4.69 5.06 -12.65
CA ARG A 133 -5.48 3.96 -13.22
C ARG A 133 -4.58 2.76 -13.46
N ARG A 134 -4.90 1.63 -12.86
CA ARG A 134 -4.05 0.42 -12.86
C ARG A 134 -2.60 0.76 -12.46
N GLN A 135 -2.51 1.52 -11.39
CA GLN A 135 -1.26 2.01 -10.84
C GLN A 135 -1.32 1.98 -9.32
N ARG A 136 -0.15 1.96 -8.71
CA ARG A 136 0.03 2.20 -7.28
C ARG A 136 0.48 3.63 -7.05
N PHE A 137 0.06 4.20 -5.94
CA PHE A 137 0.73 5.32 -5.30
C PHE A 137 1.04 5.01 -3.83
N THR A 138 2.01 5.70 -3.28
CA THR A 138 2.34 5.67 -1.85
C THR A 138 2.15 7.04 -1.24
N VAL A 139 1.95 7.07 0.07
CA VAL A 139 1.59 8.29 0.81
C VAL A 139 2.38 8.36 2.10
N ARG A 140 2.86 9.54 2.47
CA ARG A 140 3.36 9.88 3.79
C ARG A 140 2.68 11.12 4.35
N ASN A 141 2.78 11.32 5.66
CA ASN A 141 2.35 12.59 6.24
C ASN A 141 3.13 13.77 5.63
N GLN A 142 2.46 14.89 5.46
CA GLN A 142 3.12 16.16 5.22
C GLN A 142 3.92 16.56 6.46
N GLU A 143 5.06 17.20 6.26
CA GLU A 143 5.82 17.81 7.35
C GLU A 143 5.00 18.98 7.92
N VAL A 144 4.87 19.00 9.24
CA VAL A 144 4.31 20.16 9.94
C VAL A 144 5.48 21.02 10.35
N ASP A 145 5.53 22.25 9.86
CA ASP A 145 6.48 23.25 10.35
C ASP A 145 6.22 23.47 11.84
N GLU A 146 7.25 23.23 12.66
CA GLU A 146 7.22 23.48 14.11
C GLU A 146 7.32 24.97 14.40
#